data_464ea7e1ff9e160749f17f842f380ffd
#
_entry.id   464ea7e1ff9e160749f17f842f380ffd
#
_cell.length_a   1.000
_cell.length_b   1.000
_cell.length_c   1.000
_cell.angle_alpha   90.00
_cell.angle_beta   90.00
_cell.angle_gamma   90.00
#
_symmetry.space_group_name_H-M   'P 1'
#
loop_
_entity.id
_entity.type
_entity.pdbx_description
1 polymer ?
#
loop_
_entity_poly.entity_id
_entity_poly.type
_entity_poly.pdbx_seq_one_letter_code
_entity_poly.pdbx_strand_id
1 'polypeptide(L)'
;FTYLAGEQFPVTVHAGEAAGLDSIRDALVAGRALRLGHGVRIAEDIEIEETDDEESAEGEEVGIANLGRVASWVRDRGIPLELCPSSNLQTGAIAAFGTTIDAHPFDLLYQLGFKVTVNTDNRLMSGVTLTGEFELLVETFGYDLGDLLELTLNAVDAAFLPLEDREALAEHISQAFDEAARQASE
;
A
#
# COMPACT_ATOMS: atom_id res chain seq x y z
N PHE A 1 -22.43 9.44 3.32
CA PHE A 1 -21.88 8.12 3.67
C PHE A 1 -22.90 7.27 4.46
N THR A 2 -23.62 7.81 5.45
CA THR A 2 -24.61 7.04 6.23
C THR A 2 -25.65 6.33 5.35
N TYR A 3 -26.15 6.98 4.31
CA TYR A 3 -27.08 6.37 3.34
C TYR A 3 -26.41 5.19 2.59
N LEU A 4 -25.21 5.40 2.04
CA LEU A 4 -24.47 4.35 1.32
C LEU A 4 -24.18 3.13 2.21
N ALA A 5 -23.84 3.39 3.47
CA ALA A 5 -23.63 2.30 4.44
C ALA A 5 -24.92 1.55 4.77
N GLY A 6 -26.07 2.26 4.80
CA GLY A 6 -27.39 1.64 4.96
C GLY A 6 -27.79 0.73 3.79
N GLU A 7 -27.34 1.08 2.59
CA GLU A 7 -27.51 0.27 1.37
C GLU A 7 -26.41 -0.78 1.18
N GLN A 8 -25.49 -0.94 2.14
CA GLN A 8 -24.32 -1.83 2.05
C GLN A 8 -23.44 -1.56 0.82
N PHE A 9 -23.42 -0.31 0.35
CA PHE A 9 -22.61 0.09 -0.80
C PHE A 9 -21.16 0.32 -0.35
N PRO A 10 -20.18 -0.44 -0.90
CA PRO A 10 -18.78 -0.30 -0.53
C PRO A 10 -18.22 1.03 -1.06
N VAL A 11 -17.34 1.65 -0.27
CA VAL A 11 -16.72 2.92 -0.63
C VAL A 11 -15.22 2.91 -0.40
N THR A 12 -14.48 3.56 -1.30
CA THR A 12 -13.12 4.05 -1.04
C THR A 12 -13.17 5.55 -0.81
N VAL A 13 -12.31 6.07 0.04
CA VAL A 13 -12.26 7.50 0.36
C VAL A 13 -10.81 7.97 0.29
N HIS A 14 -10.55 9.04 -0.48
CA HIS A 14 -9.24 9.69 -0.50
C HIS A 14 -8.96 10.30 0.88
N ALA A 15 -7.88 9.86 1.51
CA ALA A 15 -7.43 10.33 2.81
C ALA A 15 -5.94 10.05 3.01
N GLY A 16 -5.28 10.81 3.86
CA GLY A 16 -3.84 10.60 4.13
C GLY A 16 -2.96 10.91 2.93
N GLU A 17 -3.33 11.87 2.11
CA GLU A 17 -2.54 12.44 1.01
C GLU A 17 -2.26 13.92 1.31
N ALA A 18 -3.19 14.83 0.98
CA ALA A 18 -3.06 16.26 1.26
C ALA A 18 -3.22 16.58 2.75
N ALA A 19 -4.02 15.82 3.47
CA ALA A 19 -4.23 15.92 4.92
C ALA A 19 -3.75 14.64 5.63
N GLY A 20 -3.26 14.77 6.86
CA GLY A 20 -2.66 13.68 7.62
C GLY A 20 -3.66 12.74 8.30
N LEU A 21 -3.27 12.22 9.47
CA LEU A 21 -3.97 11.16 10.22
C LEU A 21 -5.44 11.45 10.53
N ASP A 22 -5.80 12.71 10.78
CA ASP A 22 -7.19 13.09 11.05
C ASP A 22 -8.10 12.79 9.84
N SER A 23 -7.60 13.00 8.61
CA SER A 23 -8.37 12.67 7.40
C SER A 23 -8.57 11.16 7.24
N ILE A 24 -7.56 10.36 7.58
CA ILE A 24 -7.64 8.90 7.58
C ILE A 24 -8.71 8.44 8.58
N ARG A 25 -8.63 8.96 9.82
CA ARG A 25 -9.61 8.65 10.85
C ARG A 25 -11.04 9.03 10.44
N ASP A 26 -11.22 10.19 9.84
CA ASP A 26 -12.54 10.65 9.38
C ASP A 26 -13.05 9.80 8.20
N ALA A 27 -12.18 9.39 7.28
CA ALA A 27 -12.54 8.45 6.21
C ALA A 27 -13.05 7.12 6.77
N LEU A 28 -12.39 6.59 7.81
CA LEU A 28 -12.77 5.32 8.44
C LEU A 28 -14.06 5.45 9.27
N VAL A 29 -14.18 6.49 10.09
CA VAL A 29 -15.28 6.62 11.07
C VAL A 29 -16.52 7.24 10.42
N ALA A 30 -16.40 8.42 9.83
CA ALA A 30 -17.50 9.13 9.20
C ALA A 30 -17.76 8.67 7.77
N GLY A 31 -16.70 8.42 7.00
CA GLY A 31 -16.75 7.91 5.64
C GLY A 31 -17.12 6.43 5.55
N ARG A 32 -16.84 5.66 6.62
CA ARG A 32 -17.00 4.19 6.64
C ARG A 32 -16.29 3.53 5.47
N ALA A 33 -15.11 4.05 5.15
CA ALA A 33 -14.28 3.56 4.07
C ALA A 33 -13.88 2.11 4.31
N LEU A 34 -14.01 1.28 3.28
CA LEU A 34 -13.49 -0.07 3.25
C LEU A 34 -12.09 -0.13 2.63
N ARG A 35 -11.70 0.91 1.92
CA ARG A 35 -10.36 1.15 1.38
C ARG A 35 -10.03 2.64 1.51
N LEU A 36 -8.76 2.96 1.58
CA LEU A 36 -8.26 4.33 1.63
C LEU A 36 -7.56 4.67 0.31
N GLY A 37 -8.09 5.63 -0.43
CA GLY A 37 -7.37 6.22 -1.54
C GLY A 37 -6.12 6.93 -1.01
N HIS A 38 -4.97 6.57 -1.48
CA HIS A 38 -3.64 6.86 -0.97
C HIS A 38 -3.40 6.28 0.44
N GLY A 39 -3.77 6.97 1.49
CA GLY A 39 -3.50 6.55 2.86
C GLY A 39 -2.02 6.62 3.26
N VAL A 40 -1.14 7.15 2.40
CA VAL A 40 0.32 7.11 2.55
C VAL A 40 0.81 7.77 3.84
N ARG A 41 0.13 8.85 4.28
CA ARG A 41 0.48 9.55 5.52
C ARG A 41 0.10 8.79 6.80
N ILE A 42 -0.41 7.54 6.69
CA ILE A 42 -0.52 6.63 7.83
C ILE A 42 0.86 6.36 8.47
N ALA A 43 1.93 6.46 7.69
CA ALA A 43 3.30 6.33 8.16
C ALA A 43 3.69 7.40 9.21
N GLU A 44 2.97 8.53 9.30
CA GLU A 44 3.14 9.51 10.37
C GLU A 44 2.72 9.00 11.77
N ASP A 45 1.99 7.89 11.83
CA ASP A 45 1.56 7.20 13.08
C ASP A 45 2.45 5.97 13.37
N ILE A 46 3.67 5.95 12.83
CA ILE A 46 4.65 4.88 13.03
C ILE A 46 5.97 5.50 13.50
N GLU A 47 6.44 5.08 14.66
CA GLU A 47 7.73 5.46 15.21
C GLU A 47 8.70 4.29 15.06
N ILE A 48 9.89 4.56 14.51
CA ILE A 48 10.95 3.55 14.40
C ILE A 48 12.00 3.88 15.46
N GLU A 49 12.19 2.95 16.39
CA GLU A 49 13.25 3.01 17.39
C GLU A 49 14.44 2.19 16.87
N GLU A 50 15.60 2.84 16.68
CA GLU A 50 16.84 2.16 16.39
C GLU A 50 17.27 1.36 17.62
N THR A 51 17.56 0.07 17.46
CA THR A 51 18.10 -0.73 18.56
C THR A 51 19.62 -0.79 18.44
N ASP A 52 20.33 -0.39 19.50
CA ASP A 52 21.79 -0.52 19.64
C ASP A 52 22.20 -1.99 19.88
N ASP A 53 21.58 -2.94 19.22
CA ASP A 53 21.96 -4.36 19.37
C ASP A 53 23.26 -4.65 18.62
N GLU A 54 24.37 -4.63 19.37
CA GLU A 54 25.73 -5.01 18.92
C GLU A 54 25.84 -6.49 18.43
N GLU A 55 24.74 -7.27 18.45
CA GLU A 55 24.70 -8.69 18.08
C GLU A 55 24.13 -8.98 16.69
N SER A 56 23.73 -7.98 15.88
CA SER A 56 23.37 -8.26 14.49
C SER A 56 24.63 -8.57 13.68
N ALA A 57 24.87 -9.87 13.49
CA ALA A 57 25.89 -10.37 12.58
C ALA A 57 25.47 -9.96 11.16
N GLU A 58 26.16 -8.97 10.57
CA GLU A 58 26.09 -8.52 9.18
C GLU A 58 25.64 -7.06 8.94
N GLY A 59 25.55 -6.21 9.98
CA GLY A 59 25.39 -4.75 9.77
C GLY A 59 24.00 -4.34 9.29
N GLU A 60 22.99 -5.14 9.53
CA GLU A 60 21.59 -4.75 9.36
C GLU A 60 21.13 -3.95 10.59
N GLU A 61 20.75 -2.71 10.37
CA GLU A 61 20.10 -1.88 11.40
C GLU A 61 18.70 -2.45 11.68
N VAL A 62 18.55 -3.14 12.80
CA VAL A 62 17.25 -3.67 13.23
C VAL A 62 16.51 -2.60 14.02
N GLY A 63 15.47 -2.02 13.43
CA GLY A 63 14.61 -1.06 14.10
C GLY A 63 13.32 -1.74 14.62
N ILE A 64 12.84 -1.31 15.78
CA ILE A 64 11.52 -1.69 16.29
C ILE A 64 10.51 -0.65 15.82
N ALA A 65 9.51 -1.09 15.06
CA ALA A 65 8.43 -0.23 14.61
C ALA A 65 7.28 -0.22 15.63
N ASN A 66 7.03 0.94 16.23
CA ASN A 66 5.92 1.19 17.14
C ASN A 66 4.77 1.84 16.39
N LEU A 67 3.67 1.12 16.19
CA LEU A 67 2.50 1.62 15.50
C LEU A 67 1.58 2.36 16.47
N GLY A 68 1.22 3.58 16.10
CA GLY A 68 0.19 4.34 16.77
C GLY A 68 -1.21 3.73 16.58
N ARG A 69 -2.20 4.38 17.16
CA ARG A 69 -3.56 3.84 17.22
C ARG A 69 -4.23 3.68 15.86
N VAL A 70 -4.02 4.63 14.95
CA VAL A 70 -4.66 4.62 13.63
C VAL A 70 -3.97 3.61 12.73
N ALA A 71 -2.63 3.59 12.74
CA ALA A 71 -1.81 2.63 12.01
C ALA A 71 -2.13 1.19 12.41
N SER A 72 -2.13 0.89 13.73
CA SER A 72 -2.53 -0.42 14.24
C SER A 72 -3.95 -0.82 13.81
N TRP A 73 -4.90 0.12 13.88
CA TRP A 73 -6.26 -0.15 13.44
C TRP A 73 -6.36 -0.52 11.97
N VAL A 74 -5.66 0.21 11.10
CA VAL A 74 -5.67 -0.02 9.65
C VAL A 74 -5.02 -1.36 9.33
N ARG A 75 -3.82 -1.61 9.85
CA ARG A 75 -3.07 -2.85 9.62
C ARG A 75 -3.84 -4.08 10.12
N ASP A 76 -4.24 -4.09 11.38
CA ASP A 76 -4.83 -5.27 12.04
C ASP A 76 -6.19 -5.67 11.46
N ARG A 77 -6.84 -4.77 10.73
CA ARG A 77 -8.10 -5.03 10.03
C ARG A 77 -7.92 -5.23 8.53
N GLY A 78 -6.70 -5.20 8.05
CA GLY A 78 -6.39 -5.35 6.65
C GLY A 78 -7.11 -4.34 5.77
N ILE A 79 -7.25 -3.08 6.24
CA ILE A 79 -7.86 -2.02 5.44
C ILE A 79 -6.89 -1.64 4.32
N PRO A 80 -7.26 -1.81 3.05
CA PRO A 80 -6.34 -1.58 1.95
C PRO A 80 -5.97 -0.10 1.80
N LEU A 81 -4.68 0.13 1.53
CA LEU A 81 -4.11 1.41 1.15
C LEU A 81 -3.86 1.41 -0.36
N GLU A 82 -4.55 2.28 -1.09
CA GLU A 82 -4.39 2.41 -2.55
C GLU A 82 -3.24 3.39 -2.83
N LEU A 83 -1.98 2.94 -2.59
CA LEU A 83 -0.79 3.77 -2.74
C LEU A 83 -0.51 4.08 -4.20
N CYS A 84 -0.12 5.33 -4.46
CA CYS A 84 0.16 5.85 -5.79
C CYS A 84 1.56 6.49 -5.80
N PRO A 85 2.66 5.71 -5.93
CA PRO A 85 4.02 6.17 -5.70
C PRO A 85 4.38 7.46 -6.42
N SER A 86 4.25 7.50 -7.74
CA SER A 86 4.56 8.69 -8.54
C SER A 86 3.67 9.88 -8.20
N SER A 87 2.36 9.66 -8.00
CA SER A 87 1.43 10.73 -7.65
C SER A 87 1.73 11.29 -6.25
N ASN A 88 2.05 10.44 -5.28
CA ASN A 88 2.39 10.87 -3.92
C ASN A 88 3.65 11.74 -3.88
N LEU A 89 4.63 11.48 -4.76
CA LEU A 89 5.78 12.37 -4.95
C LEU A 89 5.36 13.71 -5.57
N GLN A 90 4.60 13.68 -6.64
CA GLN A 90 4.19 14.87 -7.40
C GLN A 90 3.30 15.81 -6.58
N THR A 91 2.41 15.25 -5.76
CA THR A 91 1.52 16.01 -4.88
C THR A 91 2.19 16.47 -3.59
N GLY A 92 3.39 15.95 -3.29
CA GLY A 92 4.10 16.24 -2.05
C GLY A 92 3.49 15.54 -0.83
N ALA A 93 2.69 14.50 -1.03
CA ALA A 93 2.05 13.74 0.06
C ALA A 93 3.06 13.14 1.03
N ILE A 94 4.26 12.82 0.55
CA ILE A 94 5.36 12.24 1.34
C ILE A 94 6.41 13.26 1.79
N ALA A 95 6.16 14.56 1.66
CA ALA A 95 7.16 15.60 1.97
C ALA A 95 7.71 15.55 3.41
N ALA A 96 6.97 14.95 4.34
CA ALA A 96 7.43 14.72 5.71
C ALA A 96 8.53 13.64 5.81
N PHE A 97 8.62 12.73 4.84
CA PHE A 97 9.59 11.63 4.79
C PHE A 97 10.74 11.93 3.84
N GLY A 98 10.48 12.67 2.77
CA GLY A 98 11.45 13.08 1.75
C GLY A 98 10.80 13.51 0.46
N THR A 99 11.62 13.69 -0.58
CA THR A 99 11.17 14.19 -1.90
C THR A 99 11.55 13.26 -3.05
N THR A 100 12.08 12.09 -2.74
CA THR A 100 12.53 11.07 -3.68
C THR A 100 11.82 9.74 -3.43
N ILE A 101 11.82 8.85 -4.39
CA ILE A 101 11.06 7.59 -4.29
C ILE A 101 11.60 6.67 -3.21
N ASP A 102 12.89 6.67 -2.94
CA ASP A 102 13.54 5.92 -1.88
C ASP A 102 13.07 6.34 -0.47
N ALA A 103 12.61 7.59 -0.33
CA ALA A 103 12.01 8.08 0.91
C ALA A 103 10.49 7.80 1.01
N HIS A 104 9.89 7.21 -0.03
CA HIS A 104 8.47 6.89 0.00
C HIS A 104 8.19 5.77 1.00
N PRO A 105 7.23 5.92 1.92
CA PRO A 105 6.96 4.92 2.96
C PRO A 105 6.29 3.64 2.43
N PHE A 106 6.34 3.38 1.11
CA PHE A 106 5.73 2.20 0.49
C PHE A 106 6.30 0.92 1.08
N ASP A 107 7.63 0.79 1.06
CA ASP A 107 8.31 -0.41 1.54
C ASP A 107 8.10 -0.60 3.04
N LEU A 108 8.25 0.46 3.85
CA LEU A 108 7.96 0.42 5.27
C LEU A 108 6.55 -0.14 5.56
N LEU A 109 5.53 0.36 4.87
CA LEU A 109 4.16 -0.09 5.05
C LEU A 109 3.98 -1.55 4.60
N TYR A 110 4.60 -1.93 3.48
CA TYR A 110 4.57 -3.30 2.98
C TYR A 110 5.22 -4.26 3.96
N GLN A 111 6.44 -3.99 4.42
CA GLN A 111 7.17 -4.83 5.36
C GLN A 111 6.49 -4.95 6.74
N LEU A 112 5.78 -3.93 7.17
CA LEU A 112 5.00 -3.96 8.41
C LEU A 112 3.64 -4.70 8.27
N GLY A 113 3.35 -5.28 7.10
CA GLY A 113 2.17 -6.07 6.85
C GLY A 113 0.88 -5.27 6.66
N PHE A 114 0.98 -4.01 6.24
CA PHE A 114 -0.20 -3.29 5.75
C PHE A 114 -0.63 -3.88 4.41
N LYS A 115 -1.94 -3.93 4.18
CA LYS A 115 -2.48 -4.32 2.88
C LYS A 115 -2.32 -3.17 1.89
N VAL A 116 -1.16 -3.10 1.25
CA VAL A 116 -0.85 -2.09 0.24
C VAL A 116 -1.16 -2.59 -1.17
N THR A 117 -1.60 -1.69 -2.03
CA THR A 117 -1.81 -1.94 -3.45
C THR A 117 -1.08 -0.88 -4.28
N VAL A 118 -0.70 -1.21 -5.51
CA VAL A 118 -0.03 -0.30 -6.45
C VAL A 118 -1.05 0.32 -7.38
N ASN A 119 -1.06 1.64 -7.46
CA ASN A 119 -2.04 2.38 -8.24
C ASN A 119 -1.39 3.55 -8.96
N THR A 120 -1.97 3.96 -10.08
CA THR A 120 -1.43 5.04 -10.93
C THR A 120 -1.97 6.42 -10.59
N ASP A 121 -3.10 6.48 -9.88
CA ASP A 121 -3.90 7.69 -9.76
C ASP A 121 -4.24 8.26 -11.16
N ASN A 122 -4.14 9.55 -11.39
CA ASN A 122 -4.43 10.18 -12.67
C ASN A 122 -3.32 9.97 -13.69
N ARG A 123 -3.42 8.90 -14.48
CA ARG A 123 -2.42 8.50 -15.49
C ARG A 123 -2.10 9.61 -16.48
N LEU A 124 -3.10 10.43 -16.84
CA LEU A 124 -2.91 11.50 -17.82
C LEU A 124 -2.06 12.63 -17.25
N MET A 125 -2.31 13.02 -15.99
CA MET A 125 -1.59 14.11 -15.35
C MET A 125 -0.19 13.69 -14.91
N SER A 126 -0.07 12.50 -14.35
CA SER A 126 1.21 11.95 -13.87
C SER A 126 2.07 11.37 -15.00
N GLY A 127 1.48 11.06 -16.14
CA GLY A 127 2.20 10.47 -17.28
C GLY A 127 2.68 9.05 -17.03
N VAL A 128 2.01 8.29 -16.16
CA VAL A 128 2.44 6.98 -15.69
C VAL A 128 1.55 5.84 -16.20
N THR A 129 2.08 4.64 -16.13
CA THR A 129 1.34 3.38 -16.36
C THR A 129 1.45 2.51 -15.12
N LEU A 130 0.56 1.55 -14.96
CA LEU A 130 0.65 0.61 -13.85
C LEU A 130 1.95 -0.20 -13.89
N THR A 131 2.36 -0.64 -15.06
CA THR A 131 3.66 -1.32 -15.24
C THR A 131 4.82 -0.42 -14.81
N GLY A 132 4.80 0.87 -15.19
CA GLY A 132 5.83 1.82 -14.77
C GLY A 132 5.88 2.06 -13.25
N GLU A 133 4.74 2.02 -12.56
CA GLU A 133 4.72 2.07 -11.08
C GLU A 133 5.36 0.81 -10.48
N PHE A 134 5.09 -0.38 -11.03
CA PHE A 134 5.76 -1.60 -10.59
C PHE A 134 7.27 -1.58 -10.90
N GLU A 135 7.67 -1.16 -12.11
CA GLU A 135 9.09 -1.00 -12.47
C GLU A 135 9.81 -0.06 -11.50
N LEU A 136 9.18 1.07 -11.16
CA LEU A 136 9.71 2.03 -10.20
C LEU A 136 9.94 1.39 -8.81
N LEU A 137 9.01 0.58 -8.33
CA LEU A 137 9.13 -0.11 -7.03
C LEU A 137 10.22 -1.20 -7.07
N VAL A 138 10.30 -1.96 -8.16
CA VAL A 138 11.37 -2.97 -8.35
C VAL A 138 12.75 -2.31 -8.36
N GLU A 139 12.93 -1.22 -9.12
CA GLU A 139 14.19 -0.51 -9.21
C GLU A 139 14.60 0.15 -7.89
N THR A 140 13.62 0.60 -7.10
CA THR A 140 13.88 1.35 -5.86
C THR A 140 14.10 0.43 -4.66
N PHE A 141 13.23 -0.57 -4.49
CA PHE A 141 13.18 -1.40 -3.29
C PHE A 141 13.68 -2.83 -3.52
N GLY A 142 13.99 -3.19 -4.76
CA GLY A 142 14.50 -4.52 -5.08
C GLY A 142 13.46 -5.63 -5.03
N TYR A 143 12.18 -5.30 -5.21
CA TYR A 143 11.10 -6.29 -5.17
C TYR A 143 11.26 -7.34 -6.24
N ASP A 144 10.95 -8.57 -5.88
CA ASP A 144 10.97 -9.70 -6.79
C ASP A 144 9.56 -10.03 -7.34
N LEU A 145 9.47 -11.09 -8.11
CA LEU A 145 8.20 -11.52 -8.71
C LEU A 145 7.18 -11.95 -7.64
N GLY A 146 7.65 -12.45 -6.50
CA GLY A 146 6.80 -12.82 -5.37
C GLY A 146 6.14 -11.60 -4.73
N ASP A 147 6.90 -10.52 -4.51
CA ASP A 147 6.37 -9.24 -4.01
C ASP A 147 5.34 -8.65 -4.97
N LEU A 148 5.62 -8.68 -6.29
CA LEU A 148 4.69 -8.19 -7.30
C LEU A 148 3.39 -8.99 -7.31
N LEU A 149 3.47 -10.31 -7.13
CA LEU A 149 2.30 -11.17 -7.00
C LEU A 149 1.50 -10.81 -5.75
N GLU A 150 2.15 -10.67 -4.60
CA GLU A 150 1.48 -10.32 -3.34
C GLU A 150 0.76 -8.97 -3.44
N LEU A 151 1.42 -7.94 -3.95
CA LEU A 151 0.84 -6.62 -4.17
C LEU A 151 -0.37 -6.68 -5.12
N THR A 152 -0.30 -7.53 -6.15
CA THR A 152 -1.41 -7.74 -7.10
C THR A 152 -2.57 -8.50 -6.43
N LEU A 153 -2.29 -9.53 -5.63
CA LEU A 153 -3.31 -10.27 -4.89
C LEU A 153 -3.97 -9.42 -3.80
N ASN A 154 -3.23 -8.51 -3.17
CA ASN A 154 -3.81 -7.51 -2.27
C ASN A 154 -4.86 -6.65 -2.98
N ALA A 155 -4.61 -6.26 -4.24
CA ALA A 155 -5.57 -5.50 -5.03
C ALA A 155 -6.82 -6.33 -5.39
N VAL A 156 -6.66 -7.61 -5.68
CA VAL A 156 -7.78 -8.54 -5.91
C VAL A 156 -8.62 -8.70 -4.65
N ASP A 157 -7.99 -8.94 -3.50
CA ASP A 157 -8.71 -9.10 -2.25
C ASP A 157 -9.43 -7.81 -1.82
N ALA A 158 -8.85 -6.65 -2.14
CA ALA A 158 -9.46 -5.34 -1.91
C ALA A 158 -10.59 -4.99 -2.89
N ALA A 159 -10.75 -5.71 -4.00
CA ALA A 159 -11.74 -5.39 -5.02
C ALA A 159 -13.17 -5.52 -4.50
N PHE A 160 -14.05 -4.58 -4.89
CA PHE A 160 -15.49 -4.63 -4.55
C PHE A 160 -16.25 -5.60 -5.47
N LEU A 161 -15.71 -6.79 -5.62
CA LEU A 161 -16.29 -7.90 -6.38
C LEU A 161 -16.87 -8.96 -5.42
N PRO A 162 -17.81 -9.80 -5.89
CA PRO A 162 -18.21 -11.00 -5.17
C PRO A 162 -16.99 -11.87 -4.80
N LEU A 163 -17.09 -12.63 -3.71
CA LEU A 163 -15.99 -13.48 -3.26
C LEU A 163 -15.54 -14.47 -4.34
N GLU A 164 -16.49 -15.14 -4.97
CA GLU A 164 -16.22 -16.15 -6.03
C GLU A 164 -15.45 -15.54 -7.22
N ASP A 165 -15.77 -14.30 -7.59
CA ASP A 165 -15.07 -13.60 -8.68
C ASP A 165 -13.65 -13.22 -8.28
N ARG A 166 -13.43 -12.82 -7.00
CA ARG A 166 -12.09 -12.52 -6.48
C ARG A 166 -11.23 -13.78 -6.40
N GLU A 167 -11.79 -14.90 -5.94
CA GLU A 167 -11.09 -16.19 -5.87
C GLU A 167 -10.68 -16.67 -7.27
N ALA A 168 -11.60 -16.61 -8.25
CA ALA A 168 -11.29 -16.97 -9.63
C ALA A 168 -10.21 -16.06 -10.26
N LEU A 169 -10.27 -14.75 -9.97
CA LEU A 169 -9.27 -13.79 -10.44
C LEU A 169 -7.90 -14.05 -9.80
N ALA A 170 -7.86 -14.31 -8.49
CA ALA A 170 -6.63 -14.62 -7.75
C ALA A 170 -5.96 -15.89 -8.31
N GLU A 171 -6.75 -16.95 -8.59
CA GLU A 171 -6.23 -18.18 -9.19
C GLU A 171 -5.64 -17.91 -10.58
N HIS A 172 -6.35 -17.18 -11.43
CA HIS A 172 -5.87 -16.83 -12.77
C HIS A 172 -4.56 -16.03 -12.74
N ILE A 173 -4.46 -15.02 -11.84
CA ILE A 173 -3.26 -14.21 -11.67
C ILE A 173 -2.10 -15.08 -11.18
N SER A 174 -2.32 -15.91 -10.15
CA SER A 174 -1.27 -16.79 -9.61
C SER A 174 -0.72 -17.74 -10.68
N GLN A 175 -1.58 -18.31 -11.51
CA GLN A 175 -1.15 -19.16 -12.64
C GLN A 175 -0.30 -18.38 -13.65
N ALA A 176 -0.67 -17.14 -13.98
CA ALA A 176 0.11 -16.30 -14.91
C ALA A 176 1.50 -15.95 -14.36
N PHE A 177 1.60 -15.65 -13.08
CA PHE A 177 2.88 -15.41 -12.41
C PHE A 177 3.75 -16.66 -12.37
N ASP A 178 3.18 -17.84 -12.10
CA ASP A 178 3.90 -19.12 -12.14
C ASP A 178 4.44 -19.43 -13.55
N GLU A 179 3.70 -19.09 -14.59
CA GLU A 179 4.15 -19.24 -15.97
C GLU A 179 5.30 -18.29 -16.30
N ALA A 180 5.19 -17.02 -15.87
CA ALA A 180 6.25 -16.02 -16.06
C ALA A 180 7.54 -16.41 -15.33
N ALA A 181 7.45 -16.90 -14.09
CA ALA A 181 8.60 -17.37 -13.32
C ALA A 181 9.32 -18.55 -14.01
N ARG A 182 8.58 -19.48 -14.59
CA ARG A 182 9.16 -20.60 -15.35
C ARG A 182 9.90 -20.13 -16.60
N GLN A 183 9.32 -19.19 -17.35
CA GLN A 183 9.94 -18.65 -18.56
C GLN A 183 11.22 -17.84 -18.26
N ALA A 184 11.27 -17.15 -17.14
CA ALA A 184 12.46 -16.40 -16.73
C ALA A 184 13.62 -17.31 -16.26
N SER A 185 13.33 -18.60 -15.98
CA SER A 185 14.32 -19.57 -15.49
C SER A 185 14.93 -20.43 -16.63
N GLU A 186 14.42 -20.30 -17.86
CA GLU A 186 14.92 -20.96 -19.09
C GLU A 186 15.92 -20.08 -19.84
#